data_54c043758f85ca6d4f6671011b5f7174
#
_entry.id   54c043758f85ca6d4f6671011b5f7174
#
_cell.length_a   1.000
_cell.length_b   1.000
_cell.length_c   1.000
_cell.angle_alpha   90.00
_cell.angle_beta   90.00
_cell.angle_gamma   90.00
#
_symmetry.space_group_name_H-M   'P 1'
#
loop_
_entity.id
_entity.type
_entity.pdbx_description
1 polymer ?
#
loop_
_entity_poly.entity_id
_entity_poly.type
_entity_poly.pdbx_seq_one_letter_code
_entity_poly.pdbx_strand_id
1 'polypeptide(L)'
;MERNPILAAMGGYPLAEIQMRARDLREAGAPLIDFSIGDPREPTPAFIPEALKDAVPSISQYPTTAGLPELRTAIADYLRRRFGVSIDPATQIIPTAGSKEGIFHTPFAFIEPGAGQGVVYGSPAYPVYERGALFAGAEIDPIPLSGDFVLRASDISDRSWERARLVWSCSPHNPTGSVTSNEDLVDLLERSRSEGALFASDECYVDVYEEDPPGSVLQVAGPDLAGTLAFYSCSKRSGMTGYRSGAIIGDAEAISALIDLRASAGLAPPEFVQAAAVAAWSDDQHAADRRVIFTAKRSVLRKAFEQVGLPVVASTAALYLWVAVGDDVAVTIKLLEQGVVVSPGRAFGPGGEGYIRLALVPTLEECEVAVDVLVECLDE
;
A
#
# COMPACT_ATOMS: atom_id res chain seq x y z
N MET A 1 29.94 -3.01 17.96
CA MET A 1 28.54 -3.44 18.26
C MET A 1 28.03 -4.14 17.01
N GLU A 2 27.64 -5.39 17.11
CA GLU A 2 27.02 -6.12 15.99
C GLU A 2 25.57 -5.67 15.82
N ARG A 3 25.15 -5.52 14.56
CA ARG A 3 23.75 -5.21 14.23
C ARG A 3 22.91 -6.49 14.30
N ASN A 4 21.62 -6.35 14.52
CA ASN A 4 20.69 -7.46 14.38
C ASN A 4 20.91 -8.15 13.02
N PRO A 5 21.11 -9.49 12.98
CA PRO A 5 21.36 -10.21 11.73
C PRO A 5 20.27 -10.00 10.66
N ILE A 6 19.01 -9.84 11.07
CA ILE A 6 17.90 -9.54 10.17
C ILE A 6 18.16 -8.20 9.44
N LEU A 7 18.59 -7.14 10.15
CA LEU A 7 18.93 -5.87 9.53
C LEU A 7 20.10 -5.98 8.56
N ALA A 8 21.08 -6.84 8.87
CA ALA A 8 22.20 -7.08 7.99
C ALA A 8 21.80 -7.86 6.72
N ALA A 9 20.92 -8.86 6.87
CA ALA A 9 20.44 -9.69 5.78
C ALA A 9 19.48 -8.95 4.82
N MET A 10 18.69 -8.00 5.33
CA MET A 10 17.73 -7.22 4.51
C MET A 10 18.38 -6.31 3.46
N GLY A 11 19.69 -6.13 3.51
CA GLY A 11 20.38 -5.19 2.61
C GLY A 11 19.93 -3.73 2.79
N GLY A 12 20.35 -2.85 1.89
CA GLY A 12 19.80 -1.50 1.77
C GLY A 12 18.36 -1.53 1.25
N TYR A 13 17.63 -0.42 1.39
CA TYR A 13 16.34 -0.28 0.70
C TYR A 13 16.59 -0.48 -0.81
N PRO A 14 15.83 -1.34 -1.53
CA PRO A 14 16.15 -1.72 -2.91
C PRO A 14 16.35 -0.56 -3.90
N LEU A 15 15.75 0.58 -3.61
CA LEU A 15 15.87 1.81 -4.39
C LEU A 15 16.99 2.76 -3.88
N ALA A 16 17.76 2.36 -2.87
CA ALA A 16 18.68 3.29 -2.19
C ALA A 16 19.76 3.85 -3.13
N GLU A 17 20.29 3.04 -4.02
CA GLU A 17 21.32 3.47 -4.99
C GLU A 17 20.76 4.48 -6.01
N ILE A 18 19.59 4.20 -6.58
CA ILE A 18 18.91 5.11 -7.51
C ILE A 18 18.55 6.42 -6.81
N GLN A 19 18.01 6.34 -5.59
CA GLN A 19 17.67 7.51 -4.79
C GLN A 19 18.91 8.34 -4.42
N MET A 20 20.02 7.68 -4.10
CA MET A 20 21.30 8.35 -3.83
C MET A 20 21.79 9.10 -5.08
N ARG A 21 21.82 8.44 -6.24
CA ARG A 21 22.21 9.06 -7.50
C ARG A 21 21.26 10.20 -7.91
N ALA A 22 19.95 10.03 -7.74
CA ALA A 22 18.97 11.08 -7.98
C ALA A 22 19.16 12.28 -7.03
N ARG A 23 19.54 12.03 -5.76
CA ARG A 23 19.88 13.10 -4.82
C ARG A 23 21.13 13.86 -5.28
N ASP A 24 22.18 13.15 -5.64
CA ASP A 24 23.43 13.77 -6.09
C ASP A 24 23.21 14.65 -7.33
N LEU A 25 22.35 14.21 -8.27
CA LEU A 25 21.94 15.01 -9.42
C LEU A 25 21.14 16.26 -9.02
N ARG A 26 20.22 16.16 -8.05
CA ARG A 26 19.49 17.32 -7.52
C ARG A 26 20.43 18.33 -6.85
N GLU A 27 21.39 17.85 -6.06
CA GLU A 27 22.41 18.70 -5.41
C GLU A 27 23.28 19.39 -6.45
N ALA A 28 23.52 18.77 -7.60
CA ALA A 28 24.18 19.38 -8.75
C ALA A 28 23.29 20.36 -9.56
N GLY A 29 22.01 20.54 -9.19
CA GLY A 29 21.08 21.44 -9.84
C GLY A 29 20.37 20.87 -11.07
N ALA A 30 20.45 19.56 -11.31
CA ALA A 30 19.74 18.93 -12.41
C ALA A 30 18.20 18.92 -12.15
N PRO A 31 17.37 19.34 -13.13
CA PRO A 31 15.93 19.19 -13.02
C PRO A 31 15.55 17.71 -13.10
N LEU A 32 14.84 17.20 -12.08
CA LEU A 32 14.40 15.81 -12.04
C LEU A 32 12.88 15.71 -11.87
N ILE A 33 12.24 14.91 -12.71
CA ILE A 33 10.85 14.50 -12.54
C ILE A 33 10.86 13.09 -11.90
N ASP A 34 10.36 12.99 -10.66
CA ASP A 34 10.53 11.79 -9.83
C ASP A 34 9.24 11.00 -9.67
N PHE A 35 9.17 9.86 -10.36
CA PHE A 35 8.11 8.85 -10.28
C PHE A 35 8.46 7.66 -9.36
N SER A 36 9.60 7.69 -8.64
CA SER A 36 10.08 6.52 -7.90
C SER A 36 9.34 6.28 -6.59
N ILE A 37 8.89 7.33 -5.91
CA ILE A 37 8.26 7.25 -4.59
C ILE A 37 6.78 7.59 -4.69
N GLY A 38 5.92 6.71 -4.18
CA GLY A 38 4.46 6.92 -4.18
C GLY A 38 4.01 7.96 -3.13
N ASP A 39 4.46 9.20 -3.22
CA ASP A 39 4.12 10.33 -2.33
C ASP A 39 3.50 11.48 -3.14
N PRO A 40 2.16 11.47 -3.37
CA PRO A 40 1.47 12.46 -4.20
C PRO A 40 1.68 13.89 -3.71
N ARG A 41 1.91 14.82 -4.67
CA ARG A 41 2.22 16.23 -4.39
C ARG A 41 1.00 17.15 -4.43
N GLU A 42 -0.19 16.64 -4.79
CA GLU A 42 -1.43 17.41 -4.75
C GLU A 42 -1.70 17.88 -3.32
N PRO A 43 -2.15 19.13 -3.16
CA PRO A 43 -2.48 19.68 -1.85
C PRO A 43 -3.47 18.78 -1.09
N THR A 44 -3.28 18.68 0.21
CA THR A 44 -4.31 18.13 1.10
C THR A 44 -5.52 19.08 1.09
N PRO A 45 -6.76 18.59 0.96
CA PRO A 45 -7.97 19.43 0.99
C PRO A 45 -8.01 20.32 2.23
N ALA A 46 -8.34 21.62 2.07
CA ALA A 46 -8.18 22.63 3.11
C ALA A 46 -8.92 22.31 4.42
N PHE A 47 -10.09 21.67 4.35
CA PHE A 47 -10.87 21.30 5.53
C PHE A 47 -10.15 20.29 6.45
N ILE A 48 -9.21 19.50 5.94
CA ILE A 48 -8.43 18.52 6.71
C ILE A 48 -7.42 19.20 7.64
N PRO A 49 -6.50 20.07 7.16
CA PRO A 49 -5.61 20.82 8.06
C PRO A 49 -6.35 21.81 8.96
N GLU A 50 -7.52 22.30 8.59
CA GLU A 50 -8.38 23.12 9.46
C GLU A 50 -8.88 22.29 10.63
N ALA A 51 -9.48 21.11 10.40
CA ALA A 51 -9.91 20.21 11.45
C ALA A 51 -8.76 19.79 12.39
N LEU A 52 -7.54 19.60 11.86
CA LEU A 52 -6.37 19.35 12.70
C LEU A 52 -6.05 20.51 13.62
N LYS A 53 -6.00 21.75 13.09
CA LYS A 53 -5.68 22.96 13.87
C LYS A 53 -6.69 23.20 14.98
N ASP A 54 -7.96 23.01 14.69
CA ASP A 54 -9.06 23.21 15.64
C ASP A 54 -9.03 22.17 16.78
N ALA A 55 -8.48 21.00 16.52
CA ALA A 55 -8.38 19.89 17.47
C ALA A 55 -7.09 19.90 18.30
N VAL A 56 -6.14 20.81 18.07
CA VAL A 56 -4.91 20.88 18.87
C VAL A 56 -5.25 21.35 20.30
N PRO A 57 -5.08 20.48 21.32
CA PRO A 57 -5.49 20.82 22.68
C PRO A 57 -4.49 21.76 23.35
N SER A 58 -4.99 22.59 24.28
CA SER A 58 -4.13 23.41 25.13
C SER A 58 -3.35 22.62 26.20
N ILE A 59 -3.84 21.41 26.52
CA ILE A 59 -3.19 20.46 27.44
C ILE A 59 -3.01 19.14 26.70
N SER A 60 -1.77 18.71 26.55
CA SER A 60 -1.44 17.46 25.89
C SER A 60 -1.59 16.26 26.83
N GLN A 61 -2.28 15.22 26.38
CA GLN A 61 -2.45 13.94 27.08
C GLN A 61 -2.07 12.78 26.13
N TYR A 62 -1.80 11.62 26.69
CA TYR A 62 -1.55 10.42 25.89
C TYR A 62 -2.84 9.98 25.18
N PRO A 63 -2.80 9.75 23.85
CA PRO A 63 -3.93 9.18 23.11
C PRO A 63 -4.13 7.69 23.50
N THR A 64 -5.37 7.23 23.36
CA THR A 64 -5.67 5.80 23.56
C THR A 64 -5.24 4.98 22.36
N THR A 65 -4.73 3.76 22.58
CA THR A 65 -4.33 2.85 21.51
C THR A 65 -5.52 2.46 20.62
N ALA A 66 -6.69 2.28 21.23
CA ALA A 66 -7.93 1.98 20.49
C ALA A 66 -8.40 3.12 19.58
N GLY A 67 -7.87 4.33 19.76
CA GLY A 67 -8.27 5.52 19.03
C GLY A 67 -9.61 6.11 19.47
N LEU A 68 -9.90 7.31 18.96
CA LEU A 68 -11.15 8.02 19.27
C LEU A 68 -12.37 7.27 18.74
N PRO A 69 -13.46 7.14 19.52
CA PRO A 69 -14.72 6.56 19.08
C PRO A 69 -15.27 7.24 17.81
N GLU A 70 -15.14 8.57 17.71
CA GLU A 70 -15.56 9.37 16.57
C GLU A 70 -14.84 8.95 15.28
N LEU A 71 -13.53 8.68 15.35
CA LEU A 71 -12.77 8.21 14.20
C LEU A 71 -13.21 6.80 13.78
N ARG A 72 -13.37 5.89 14.72
CA ARG A 72 -13.84 4.52 14.43
C ARG A 72 -15.23 4.53 13.80
N THR A 73 -16.12 5.40 14.30
CA THR A 73 -17.45 5.60 13.72
C THR A 73 -17.38 6.17 12.29
N ALA A 74 -16.56 7.20 12.06
CA ALA A 74 -16.39 7.78 10.73
C ALA A 74 -15.86 6.76 9.70
N ILE A 75 -14.94 5.88 10.13
CA ILE A 75 -14.44 4.77 9.30
C ILE A 75 -15.55 3.76 9.01
N ALA A 76 -16.33 3.33 10.02
CA ALA A 76 -17.45 2.40 9.82
C ALA A 76 -18.50 2.99 8.86
N ASP A 77 -18.79 4.29 8.99
CA ASP A 77 -19.73 4.98 8.10
C ASP A 77 -19.20 5.08 6.66
N TYR A 78 -17.90 5.34 6.47
CA TYR A 78 -17.25 5.28 5.17
C TYR A 78 -17.38 3.88 4.54
N LEU A 79 -17.06 2.82 5.28
CA LEU A 79 -17.16 1.44 4.81
C LEU A 79 -18.58 1.07 4.42
N ARG A 80 -19.57 1.54 5.18
CA ARG A 80 -20.99 1.36 4.83
C ARG A 80 -21.36 2.09 3.53
N ARG A 81 -20.92 3.35 3.34
CA ARG A 81 -21.19 4.11 2.12
C ARG A 81 -20.51 3.50 0.90
N ARG A 82 -19.26 3.08 1.08
CA ARG A 82 -18.40 2.64 -0.03
C ARG A 82 -18.65 1.19 -0.45
N PHE A 83 -18.89 0.30 0.51
CA PHE A 83 -18.94 -1.15 0.29
C PHE A 83 -20.26 -1.80 0.72
N GLY A 84 -21.14 -1.07 1.38
CA GLY A 84 -22.43 -1.61 1.87
C GLY A 84 -22.29 -2.52 3.08
N VAL A 85 -21.11 -2.54 3.76
CA VAL A 85 -20.84 -3.41 4.91
C VAL A 85 -21.15 -2.73 6.23
N SER A 86 -21.55 -3.51 7.23
CA SER A 86 -21.80 -3.03 8.60
C SER A 86 -20.67 -3.53 9.51
N ILE A 87 -19.91 -2.62 10.08
CA ILE A 87 -18.73 -2.90 10.93
C ILE A 87 -19.01 -2.34 12.33
N ASP A 88 -18.73 -3.11 13.37
CA ASP A 88 -18.79 -2.62 14.75
C ASP A 88 -17.57 -1.72 15.05
N PRO A 89 -17.77 -0.41 15.21
CA PRO A 89 -16.66 0.50 15.49
C PRO A 89 -15.99 0.28 16.84
N ALA A 90 -16.64 -0.46 17.75
CA ALA A 90 -16.09 -0.70 19.08
C ALA A 90 -15.06 -1.82 19.11
N THR A 91 -15.26 -2.88 18.30
CA THR A 91 -14.48 -4.12 18.39
C THR A 91 -13.76 -4.50 17.10
N GLN A 92 -14.20 -3.99 15.94
CA GLN A 92 -13.69 -4.42 14.63
C GLN A 92 -12.80 -3.36 13.94
N ILE A 93 -12.49 -2.24 14.58
CA ILE A 93 -11.67 -1.15 14.00
C ILE A 93 -10.60 -0.67 14.99
N ILE A 94 -9.36 -0.55 14.49
CA ILE A 94 -8.27 0.14 15.18
C ILE A 94 -7.59 1.14 14.25
N PRO A 95 -7.54 2.45 14.61
CA PRO A 95 -6.74 3.46 13.90
C PRO A 95 -5.24 3.19 14.02
N THR A 96 -4.50 3.48 12.95
CA THR A 96 -3.04 3.27 12.88
C THR A 96 -2.29 4.56 12.52
N ALA A 97 -0.99 4.61 12.85
CA ALA A 97 -0.09 5.69 12.42
C ALA A 97 0.31 5.52 10.93
N GLY A 98 -0.71 5.43 10.05
CA GLY A 98 -0.65 5.00 8.66
C GLY A 98 -0.64 3.48 8.54
N SER A 99 -1.10 2.97 7.39
CA SER A 99 -1.18 1.51 7.15
C SER A 99 0.16 0.80 7.23
N LYS A 100 1.26 1.44 6.85
CA LYS A 100 2.62 0.86 6.91
C LYS A 100 2.99 0.35 8.29
N GLU A 101 2.66 1.11 9.33
CA GLU A 101 2.90 0.73 10.72
C GLU A 101 2.08 -0.51 11.07
N GLY A 102 0.79 -0.52 10.73
CA GLY A 102 -0.09 -1.65 10.96
C GLY A 102 0.38 -2.91 10.23
N ILE A 103 0.71 -2.80 8.96
CA ILE A 103 1.22 -3.91 8.12
C ILE A 103 2.50 -4.50 8.74
N PHE A 104 3.46 -3.64 9.13
CA PHE A 104 4.73 -4.09 9.70
C PHE A 104 4.55 -4.82 11.03
N HIS A 105 3.63 -4.37 11.89
CA HIS A 105 3.46 -4.95 13.23
C HIS A 105 2.48 -6.14 13.26
N THR A 106 1.64 -6.33 12.26
CA THR A 106 0.67 -7.43 12.25
C THR A 106 1.32 -8.81 12.49
N PRO A 107 2.43 -9.19 11.83
CA PRO A 107 3.05 -10.48 12.08
C PRO A 107 3.47 -10.71 13.53
N PHE A 108 3.84 -9.66 14.27
CA PHE A 108 4.28 -9.78 15.66
C PHE A 108 3.17 -10.24 16.62
N ALA A 109 1.90 -10.03 16.26
CA ALA A 109 0.76 -10.45 17.06
C ALA A 109 0.38 -11.93 16.80
N PHE A 110 0.77 -12.50 15.65
CA PHE A 110 0.23 -13.79 15.21
C PHE A 110 1.30 -14.87 14.91
N ILE A 111 2.57 -14.48 14.81
CA ILE A 111 3.67 -15.41 14.55
C ILE A 111 4.35 -15.80 15.88
N GLU A 112 4.48 -17.09 16.09
CA GLU A 112 5.30 -17.64 17.18
C GLU A 112 6.74 -17.84 16.66
N PRO A 113 7.72 -17.07 17.17
CA PRO A 113 9.10 -17.16 16.70
C PRO A 113 9.68 -18.57 16.86
N GLY A 114 10.23 -19.12 15.78
CA GLY A 114 10.87 -20.45 15.81
C GLY A 114 9.90 -21.63 15.64
N ALA A 115 8.59 -21.39 15.50
CA ALA A 115 7.62 -22.47 15.23
C ALA A 115 7.54 -22.88 13.74
N GLY A 116 8.34 -22.28 12.86
CA GLY A 116 8.31 -22.57 11.42
C GLY A 116 7.05 -22.07 10.70
N GLN A 117 6.35 -21.13 11.31
CA GLN A 117 5.15 -20.52 10.73
C GLN A 117 5.50 -19.57 9.58
N GLY A 118 4.72 -19.65 8.49
CA GLY A 118 4.94 -18.91 7.25
C GLY A 118 4.08 -17.65 7.13
N VAL A 119 4.65 -16.64 6.46
CA VAL A 119 3.93 -15.49 5.92
C VAL A 119 3.99 -15.57 4.39
N VAL A 120 2.82 -15.74 3.77
CA VAL A 120 2.65 -15.89 2.32
C VAL A 120 2.22 -14.56 1.70
N TYR A 121 2.78 -14.19 0.58
CA TYR A 121 2.40 -12.99 -0.17
C TYR A 121 2.78 -13.11 -1.65
N GLY A 122 2.03 -12.45 -2.54
CA GLY A 122 2.40 -12.37 -3.96
C GLY A 122 3.63 -11.49 -4.18
N SER A 123 4.52 -11.86 -5.10
CA SER A 123 5.72 -11.08 -5.46
C SER A 123 5.77 -10.86 -6.99
N PRO A 124 6.08 -9.64 -7.50
CA PRO A 124 6.62 -8.47 -6.80
C PRO A 124 5.65 -7.87 -5.78
N ALA A 125 6.15 -7.24 -4.70
CA ALA A 125 5.32 -6.81 -3.59
C ALA A 125 5.80 -5.52 -2.91
N TYR A 126 4.97 -5.00 -2.05
CA TYR A 126 5.38 -3.97 -1.09
C TYR A 126 6.33 -4.58 -0.05
N PRO A 127 7.60 -4.11 0.05
CA PRO A 127 8.64 -4.79 0.83
C PRO A 127 8.35 -4.91 2.34
N VAL A 128 7.31 -4.28 2.84
CA VAL A 128 6.98 -4.27 4.27
C VAL A 128 6.35 -5.60 4.72
N TYR A 129 5.70 -6.34 3.83
CA TYR A 129 5.17 -7.67 4.16
C TYR A 129 6.30 -8.61 4.60
N GLU A 130 7.36 -8.71 3.77
CA GLU A 130 8.56 -9.48 4.08
C GLU A 130 9.25 -9.00 5.36
N ARG A 131 9.45 -7.68 5.49
CA ARG A 131 10.20 -7.12 6.61
C ARG A 131 9.51 -7.35 7.94
N GLY A 132 8.21 -7.15 8.02
CA GLY A 132 7.43 -7.45 9.22
C GLY A 132 7.51 -8.94 9.59
N ALA A 133 7.39 -9.84 8.60
CA ALA A 133 7.49 -11.28 8.77
C ALA A 133 8.86 -11.70 9.34
N LEU A 134 9.96 -11.22 8.73
CA LEU A 134 11.32 -11.53 9.19
C LEU A 134 11.57 -11.08 10.63
N PHE A 135 11.14 -9.86 11.00
CA PHE A 135 11.30 -9.38 12.37
C PHE A 135 10.42 -10.12 13.38
N ALA A 136 9.28 -10.65 12.96
CA ALA A 136 8.44 -11.52 13.78
C ALA A 136 9.01 -12.95 13.91
N GLY A 137 10.06 -13.30 13.16
CA GLY A 137 10.65 -14.63 13.15
C GLY A 137 9.90 -15.66 12.31
N ALA A 138 9.08 -15.19 11.35
CA ALA A 138 8.40 -16.05 10.39
C ALA A 138 9.33 -16.54 9.28
N GLU A 139 8.96 -17.66 8.66
CA GLU A 139 9.44 -18.03 7.33
C GLU A 139 8.70 -17.18 6.29
N ILE A 140 9.42 -16.65 5.30
CA ILE A 140 8.82 -15.90 4.20
C ILE A 140 8.54 -16.82 3.01
N ASP A 141 7.39 -16.65 2.38
CA ASP A 141 6.96 -17.46 1.23
C ASP A 141 6.39 -16.55 0.12
N PRO A 142 7.29 -15.91 -0.68
CA PRO A 142 6.87 -15.08 -1.80
C PRO A 142 6.39 -15.94 -2.97
N ILE A 143 5.16 -15.77 -3.39
CA ILE A 143 4.55 -16.46 -4.52
C ILE A 143 4.76 -15.63 -5.79
N PRO A 144 5.51 -16.12 -6.79
CA PRO A 144 5.77 -15.37 -8.02
C PRO A 144 4.48 -15.05 -8.78
N LEU A 145 4.21 -13.77 -9.00
CA LEU A 145 3.08 -13.31 -9.81
C LEU A 145 3.53 -13.06 -11.26
N SER A 146 2.62 -13.30 -12.19
CA SER A 146 2.83 -13.02 -13.62
C SER A 146 1.50 -12.73 -14.31
N GLY A 147 1.55 -12.31 -15.56
CA GLY A 147 0.35 -12.01 -16.34
C GLY A 147 -0.41 -10.79 -15.80
N ASP A 148 -1.51 -11.03 -15.11
CA ASP A 148 -2.32 -9.99 -14.49
C ASP A 148 -1.83 -9.57 -13.09
N PHE A 149 -0.82 -10.21 -12.55
CA PHE A 149 -0.23 -9.94 -11.22
C PHE A 149 -1.24 -10.00 -10.05
N VAL A 150 -2.22 -10.88 -10.15
CA VAL A 150 -3.19 -11.17 -9.08
C VAL A 150 -2.77 -12.45 -8.38
N LEU A 151 -2.69 -12.43 -7.04
CA LEU A 151 -2.48 -13.64 -6.24
C LEU A 151 -3.80 -14.41 -6.17
N ARG A 152 -3.75 -15.72 -6.45
CA ARG A 152 -4.88 -16.64 -6.35
C ARG A 152 -4.58 -17.77 -5.37
N ALA A 153 -5.60 -18.34 -4.77
CA ALA A 153 -5.44 -19.48 -3.87
C ALA A 153 -4.76 -20.68 -4.56
N SER A 154 -5.01 -20.86 -5.86
CA SER A 154 -4.39 -21.90 -6.68
C SER A 154 -2.90 -21.71 -6.95
N ASP A 155 -2.36 -20.50 -6.79
CA ASP A 155 -0.94 -20.20 -6.99
C ASP A 155 -0.10 -20.63 -5.78
N ILE A 156 -0.74 -20.80 -4.63
CA ILE A 156 -0.09 -21.14 -3.37
C ILE A 156 -0.06 -22.67 -3.23
N SER A 157 1.15 -23.23 -3.10
CA SER A 157 1.32 -24.68 -2.95
C SER A 157 0.72 -25.21 -1.64
N ASP A 158 0.31 -26.48 -1.60
CA ASP A 158 -0.19 -27.10 -0.36
C ASP A 158 0.85 -27.01 0.78
N ARG A 159 2.14 -27.16 0.47
CA ARG A 159 3.23 -26.99 1.46
C ARG A 159 3.28 -25.57 2.02
N SER A 160 3.02 -24.55 1.20
CA SER A 160 2.96 -23.16 1.65
C SER A 160 1.73 -22.95 2.52
N TRP A 161 0.58 -23.50 2.14
CA TRP A 161 -0.65 -23.46 2.91
C TRP A 161 -0.53 -24.14 4.29
N GLU A 162 0.07 -25.33 4.36
CA GLU A 162 0.29 -26.06 5.63
C GLU A 162 1.08 -25.26 6.68
N ARG A 163 1.94 -24.33 6.24
CA ARG A 163 2.75 -23.50 7.12
C ARG A 163 2.20 -22.10 7.30
N ALA A 164 1.28 -21.69 6.44
CA ALA A 164 0.75 -20.34 6.44
C ALA A 164 0.08 -19.99 7.77
N ARG A 165 0.53 -18.94 8.42
CA ARG A 165 -0.11 -18.32 9.56
C ARG A 165 -0.71 -16.98 9.23
N LEU A 166 -0.15 -16.32 8.19
CA LEU A 166 -0.60 -15.05 7.67
C LEU A 166 -0.46 -15.05 6.14
N VAL A 167 -1.51 -14.68 5.45
CA VAL A 167 -1.55 -14.55 3.98
C VAL A 167 -1.86 -13.10 3.63
N TRP A 168 -0.97 -12.43 2.90
CA TRP A 168 -1.17 -11.07 2.40
C TRP A 168 -1.69 -11.07 0.98
N SER A 169 -2.78 -10.33 0.75
CA SER A 169 -3.18 -9.85 -0.57
C SER A 169 -3.09 -8.33 -0.60
N CYS A 170 -2.86 -7.75 -1.76
CA CYS A 170 -2.86 -6.30 -1.96
C CYS A 170 -3.76 -5.97 -3.15
N SER A 171 -4.85 -5.24 -2.91
CA SER A 171 -5.79 -4.87 -3.97
C SER A 171 -6.42 -3.50 -3.70
N PRO A 172 -6.19 -2.51 -4.57
CA PRO A 172 -5.31 -2.50 -5.76
C PRO A 172 -3.83 -2.70 -5.41
N HIS A 173 -3.13 -3.44 -6.26
CA HIS A 173 -1.80 -3.96 -5.99
C HIS A 173 -0.68 -2.89 -6.13
N ASN A 174 0.25 -2.89 -5.21
CA ASN A 174 1.53 -2.20 -5.32
C ASN A 174 2.64 -3.25 -5.49
N PRO A 175 3.33 -3.29 -6.67
CA PRO A 175 3.60 -2.17 -7.59
C PRO A 175 2.74 -2.09 -8.86
N THR A 176 1.90 -3.05 -9.18
CA THR A 176 1.39 -3.25 -10.54
C THR A 176 0.07 -2.54 -10.87
N GLY A 177 -0.73 -2.19 -9.85
CA GLY A 177 -2.05 -1.60 -10.02
C GLY A 177 -3.15 -2.61 -10.42
N SER A 178 -2.88 -3.92 -10.31
CA SER A 178 -3.89 -4.98 -10.49
C SER A 178 -4.99 -4.89 -9.45
N VAL A 179 -6.17 -5.38 -9.79
CA VAL A 179 -7.30 -5.49 -8.87
C VAL A 179 -7.71 -6.96 -8.75
N THR A 180 -7.76 -7.46 -7.52
CA THR A 180 -8.23 -8.81 -7.20
C THR A 180 -9.76 -8.83 -7.28
N SER A 181 -10.33 -9.81 -7.95
CA SER A 181 -11.77 -9.99 -8.06
C SER A 181 -12.37 -10.42 -6.72
N ASN A 182 -13.68 -10.20 -6.55
CA ASN A 182 -14.38 -10.72 -5.35
C ASN A 182 -14.35 -12.24 -5.29
N GLU A 183 -14.33 -12.94 -6.42
CA GLU A 183 -14.21 -14.40 -6.50
C GLU A 183 -12.84 -14.87 -6.00
N ASP A 184 -11.75 -14.27 -6.48
CA ASP A 184 -10.41 -14.57 -5.99
C ASP A 184 -10.24 -14.24 -4.49
N LEU A 185 -10.89 -13.15 -4.00
CA LEU A 185 -10.89 -12.80 -2.56
C LEU A 185 -11.62 -13.85 -1.73
N VAL A 186 -12.75 -14.39 -2.21
CA VAL A 186 -13.49 -15.49 -1.56
C VAL A 186 -12.60 -16.73 -1.47
N ASP A 187 -12.00 -17.16 -2.57
CA ASP A 187 -11.16 -18.37 -2.63
C ASP A 187 -9.95 -18.26 -1.69
N LEU A 188 -9.27 -17.11 -1.70
CA LEU A 188 -8.13 -16.85 -0.80
C LEU A 188 -8.56 -16.89 0.67
N LEU A 189 -9.68 -16.25 1.00
CA LEU A 189 -10.18 -16.18 2.35
C LEU A 189 -10.66 -17.54 2.87
N GLU A 190 -11.44 -18.29 2.07
CA GLU A 190 -11.92 -19.60 2.45
C GLU A 190 -10.79 -20.60 2.63
N ARG A 191 -9.79 -20.56 1.75
CA ARG A 191 -8.60 -21.40 1.89
C ARG A 191 -7.79 -21.00 3.13
N SER A 192 -7.56 -19.71 3.37
CA SER A 192 -6.88 -19.24 4.59
C SER A 192 -7.58 -19.74 5.85
N ARG A 193 -8.90 -19.61 5.92
CA ARG A 193 -9.70 -20.10 7.05
C ARG A 193 -9.59 -21.61 7.25
N SER A 194 -9.62 -22.39 6.18
CA SER A 194 -9.51 -23.86 6.26
C SER A 194 -8.15 -24.32 6.78
N GLU A 195 -7.10 -23.55 6.55
CA GLU A 195 -5.74 -23.80 7.04
C GLU A 195 -5.45 -23.14 8.39
N GLY A 196 -6.41 -22.38 8.95
CA GLY A 196 -6.22 -21.64 10.21
C GLY A 196 -5.26 -20.45 10.09
N ALA A 197 -5.07 -19.95 8.88
CA ALA A 197 -4.28 -18.75 8.60
C ALA A 197 -5.14 -17.48 8.67
N LEU A 198 -4.56 -16.38 9.14
CA LEU A 198 -5.15 -15.05 9.07
C LEU A 198 -5.01 -14.50 7.65
N PHE A 199 -6.09 -14.05 7.04
CA PHE A 199 -6.06 -13.37 5.75
C PHE A 199 -6.01 -11.86 5.93
N ALA A 200 -4.97 -11.21 5.38
CA ALA A 200 -4.72 -9.77 5.49
C ALA A 200 -4.77 -9.14 4.10
N SER A 201 -5.73 -8.25 3.87
CA SER A 201 -5.94 -7.52 2.61
C SER A 201 -5.46 -6.08 2.75
N ASP A 202 -4.39 -5.71 2.04
CA ASP A 202 -3.94 -4.32 1.94
C ASP A 202 -4.75 -3.58 0.88
N GLU A 203 -5.71 -2.77 1.32
CA GLU A 203 -6.65 -2.03 0.50
C GLU A 203 -6.38 -0.51 0.50
N CYS A 204 -5.12 -0.12 0.73
CA CYS A 204 -4.73 1.29 0.85
C CYS A 204 -4.95 2.14 -0.41
N TYR A 205 -5.16 1.51 -1.55
CA TYR A 205 -5.38 2.18 -2.84
C TYR A 205 -6.80 2.03 -3.37
N VAL A 206 -7.72 1.46 -2.61
CA VAL A 206 -9.08 1.10 -3.05
C VAL A 206 -9.91 2.27 -3.57
N ASP A 207 -9.58 3.51 -3.18
CA ASP A 207 -10.22 4.73 -3.68
C ASP A 207 -9.47 5.39 -4.86
N VAL A 208 -8.40 4.75 -5.37
CA VAL A 208 -7.63 5.25 -6.52
C VAL A 208 -7.82 4.27 -7.69
N TYR A 209 -8.80 4.53 -8.54
CA TYR A 209 -9.18 3.70 -9.69
C TYR A 209 -9.65 4.58 -10.86
N GLU A 210 -9.73 4.02 -12.08
CA GLU A 210 -10.20 4.76 -13.28
C GLU A 210 -11.71 4.61 -13.46
N GLU A 211 -12.19 3.44 -13.82
CA GLU A 211 -13.56 3.16 -14.21
C GLU A 211 -14.30 2.37 -13.13
N ASP A 212 -13.89 1.12 -12.94
CA ASP A 212 -14.57 0.21 -12.03
C ASP A 212 -14.00 0.33 -10.60
N PRO A 213 -14.88 0.61 -9.62
CA PRO A 213 -14.46 0.69 -8.22
C PRO A 213 -14.04 -0.70 -7.69
N PRO A 214 -12.80 -0.85 -7.19
CA PRO A 214 -12.36 -2.10 -6.57
C PRO A 214 -13.26 -2.54 -5.41
N GLY A 215 -13.43 -3.85 -5.26
CA GLY A 215 -14.08 -4.46 -4.10
C GLY A 215 -13.21 -4.42 -2.85
N SER A 216 -13.74 -4.97 -1.76
CA SER A 216 -13.05 -5.15 -0.49
C SER A 216 -13.30 -6.55 0.04
N VAL A 217 -12.29 -7.13 0.72
CA VAL A 217 -12.46 -8.39 1.43
C VAL A 217 -13.59 -8.32 2.46
N LEU A 218 -13.87 -7.13 3.00
CA LEU A 218 -14.96 -6.94 3.96
C LEU A 218 -16.35 -7.26 3.38
N GLN A 219 -16.54 -7.20 2.05
CA GLN A 219 -17.80 -7.55 1.39
C GLN A 219 -18.06 -9.05 1.35
N VAL A 220 -16.99 -9.85 1.40
CA VAL A 220 -17.05 -11.31 1.26
C VAL A 220 -16.75 -12.05 2.58
N ALA A 221 -16.21 -11.36 3.59
CA ALA A 221 -15.77 -11.99 4.83
C ALA A 221 -16.89 -12.42 5.78
N GLY A 222 -18.11 -11.95 5.56
CA GLY A 222 -19.25 -12.13 6.49
C GLY A 222 -19.24 -11.10 7.64
N PRO A 223 -20.29 -11.06 8.47
CA PRO A 223 -20.50 -9.98 9.43
C PRO A 223 -19.54 -10.02 10.64
N ASP A 224 -19.02 -11.18 10.99
CA ASP A 224 -18.05 -11.39 12.08
C ASP A 224 -16.60 -11.14 11.65
N LEU A 225 -16.34 -11.05 10.35
CA LEU A 225 -15.01 -10.89 9.73
C LEU A 225 -14.00 -11.96 10.20
N ALA A 226 -14.46 -13.14 10.61
CA ALA A 226 -13.61 -14.18 11.18
C ALA A 226 -12.36 -14.44 10.34
N GLY A 227 -11.17 -14.41 10.98
CA GLY A 227 -9.88 -14.65 10.34
C GLY A 227 -9.48 -13.63 9.27
N THR A 228 -10.03 -12.42 9.28
CA THR A 228 -9.82 -11.40 8.24
C THR A 228 -9.32 -10.09 8.84
N LEU A 229 -8.33 -9.47 8.19
CA LEU A 229 -7.92 -8.08 8.43
C LEU A 229 -7.87 -7.33 7.09
N ALA A 230 -8.42 -6.12 7.04
CA ALA A 230 -8.32 -5.19 5.93
C ALA A 230 -7.62 -3.89 6.36
N PHE A 231 -6.71 -3.38 5.52
CA PHE A 231 -5.86 -2.23 5.82
C PHE A 231 -6.22 -1.05 4.95
N TYR A 232 -6.54 0.08 5.56
CA TYR A 232 -6.93 1.31 4.89
C TYR A 232 -6.02 2.48 5.25
N SER A 233 -5.94 3.48 4.36
CA SER A 233 -5.08 4.65 4.57
C SER A 233 -5.67 5.93 4.00
N CYS A 234 -5.59 7.02 4.75
CA CYS A 234 -5.86 8.36 4.25
C CYS A 234 -4.74 8.91 3.34
N SER A 235 -3.57 8.25 3.30
CA SER A 235 -2.38 8.75 2.59
C SER A 235 -2.66 9.04 1.11
N LYS A 236 -3.30 8.10 0.39
CA LYS A 236 -3.52 8.23 -1.05
C LYS A 236 -4.90 8.78 -1.37
N ARG A 237 -5.91 8.31 -0.64
CA ARG A 237 -7.29 8.77 -0.72
C ARG A 237 -7.41 10.29 -0.48
N SER A 238 -6.73 10.79 0.57
CA SER A 238 -6.95 12.16 1.07
C SER A 238 -5.72 13.08 1.01
N GLY A 239 -4.60 12.62 0.41
CA GLY A 239 -3.37 13.40 0.40
C GLY A 239 -2.75 13.63 1.78
N MET A 240 -2.92 12.67 2.68
CA MET A 240 -2.50 12.77 4.08
C MET A 240 -1.23 11.94 4.38
N THR A 241 -0.29 11.87 3.45
CA THR A 241 0.91 11.02 3.62
C THR A 241 1.71 11.40 4.87
N GLY A 242 1.88 12.69 5.13
CA GLY A 242 2.59 13.23 6.31
C GLY A 242 1.80 13.16 7.61
N TYR A 243 0.48 13.07 7.57
CA TYR A 243 -0.38 12.99 8.76
C TYR A 243 -0.28 11.65 9.47
N ARG A 244 0.14 10.61 8.76
CA ARG A 244 0.27 9.26 9.31
C ARG A 244 -1.05 8.73 9.88
N SER A 245 -2.10 8.63 9.05
CA SER A 245 -3.41 8.11 9.42
C SER A 245 -3.85 6.95 8.52
N GLY A 246 -4.31 5.88 9.14
CA GLY A 246 -4.87 4.69 8.53
C GLY A 246 -5.69 3.92 9.55
N ALA A 247 -6.16 2.74 9.16
CA ALA A 247 -6.91 1.84 10.05
C ALA A 247 -6.72 0.38 9.64
N ILE A 248 -6.91 -0.53 10.61
CA ILE A 248 -7.11 -1.96 10.39
C ILE A 248 -8.54 -2.28 10.80
N ILE A 249 -9.23 -3.00 9.95
CA ILE A 249 -10.61 -3.43 10.16
C ILE A 249 -10.64 -4.96 10.05
N GLY A 250 -11.34 -5.65 10.95
CA GLY A 250 -11.41 -7.11 10.82
C GLY A 250 -11.96 -7.84 12.02
N ASP A 251 -11.56 -9.09 12.12
CA ASP A 251 -11.86 -10.01 13.21
C ASP A 251 -11.63 -9.36 14.58
N ALA A 252 -12.63 -9.37 15.45
CA ALA A 252 -12.59 -8.68 16.75
C ALA A 252 -11.50 -9.21 17.69
N GLU A 253 -11.20 -10.51 17.65
CA GLU A 253 -10.12 -11.11 18.45
C GLU A 253 -8.76 -10.67 17.91
N ALA A 254 -8.62 -10.63 16.57
CA ALA A 254 -7.39 -10.16 15.94
C ALA A 254 -7.16 -8.66 16.19
N ILE A 255 -8.20 -7.84 16.16
CA ILE A 255 -8.13 -6.40 16.51
C ILE A 255 -7.73 -6.24 17.99
N SER A 256 -8.29 -7.03 18.91
CA SER A 256 -7.90 -7.01 20.33
C SER A 256 -6.42 -7.33 20.54
N ALA A 257 -5.91 -8.38 19.87
CA ALA A 257 -4.49 -8.76 19.95
C ALA A 257 -3.57 -7.63 19.41
N LEU A 258 -3.98 -6.95 18.34
CA LEU A 258 -3.23 -5.81 17.81
C LEU A 258 -3.27 -4.60 18.75
N ILE A 259 -4.36 -4.36 19.47
CA ILE A 259 -4.45 -3.31 20.50
C ILE A 259 -3.44 -3.59 21.62
N ASP A 260 -3.38 -4.82 22.14
CA ASP A 260 -2.46 -5.22 23.21
C ASP A 260 -0.99 -5.06 22.79
N LEU A 261 -0.65 -5.53 21.59
CA LEU A 261 0.69 -5.36 21.02
C LEU A 261 1.07 -3.88 20.91
N ARG A 262 0.18 -3.07 20.36
CA ARG A 262 0.43 -1.65 20.09
C ARG A 262 0.50 -0.82 21.36
N ALA A 263 -0.29 -1.15 22.39
CA ALA A 263 -0.19 -0.56 23.71
C ALA A 263 1.21 -0.76 24.31
N SER A 264 1.76 -1.98 24.17
CA SER A 264 3.13 -2.31 24.61
C SER A 264 4.20 -1.55 23.82
N ALA A 265 3.97 -1.29 22.52
CA ALA A 265 4.90 -0.55 21.66
C ALA A 265 4.75 0.98 21.75
N GLY A 266 3.79 1.50 22.52
CA GLY A 266 3.50 2.93 22.63
C GLY A 266 2.94 3.55 21.35
N LEU A 267 2.23 2.77 20.54
CA LEU A 267 1.71 3.18 19.23
C LEU A 267 0.25 3.62 19.35
N ALA A 268 0.03 4.93 19.28
CA ALA A 268 -1.30 5.54 19.18
C ALA A 268 -1.22 6.83 18.33
N PRO A 269 -2.08 7.02 17.33
CA PRO A 269 -2.11 8.27 16.56
C PRO A 269 -2.49 9.46 17.48
N PRO A 270 -1.87 10.64 17.34
CA PRO A 270 -2.25 11.84 18.08
C PRO A 270 -3.71 12.23 17.82
N GLU A 271 -4.45 12.67 18.86
CA GLU A 271 -5.89 12.96 18.75
C GLU A 271 -6.21 14.05 17.73
N PHE A 272 -5.37 15.08 17.58
CA PHE A 272 -5.55 16.11 16.56
C PHE A 272 -5.37 15.56 15.12
N VAL A 273 -4.55 14.54 14.94
CA VAL A 273 -4.46 13.82 13.66
C VAL A 273 -5.70 12.97 13.43
N GLN A 274 -6.22 12.34 14.50
CA GLN A 274 -7.46 11.56 14.42
C GLN A 274 -8.65 12.44 14.05
N ALA A 275 -8.75 13.66 14.58
CA ALA A 275 -9.78 14.63 14.21
C ALA A 275 -9.71 15.03 12.73
N ALA A 276 -8.52 15.27 12.20
CA ALA A 276 -8.32 15.47 10.75
C ALA A 276 -8.75 14.25 9.93
N ALA A 277 -8.49 13.04 10.43
CA ALA A 277 -8.92 11.81 9.79
C ALA A 277 -10.44 11.62 9.83
N VAL A 278 -11.12 12.02 10.91
CA VAL A 278 -12.61 12.05 10.96
C VAL A 278 -13.15 12.90 9.81
N ALA A 279 -12.62 14.11 9.61
CA ALA A 279 -13.03 14.96 8.50
C ALA A 279 -12.80 14.29 7.14
N ALA A 280 -11.63 13.66 6.95
CA ALA A 280 -11.28 12.98 5.71
C ALA A 280 -12.18 11.75 5.42
N TRP A 281 -12.48 10.91 6.41
CA TRP A 281 -13.34 9.74 6.23
C TRP A 281 -14.83 10.10 6.07
N SER A 282 -15.22 11.29 6.53
CA SER A 282 -16.61 11.77 6.43
C SER A 282 -16.94 12.43 5.09
N ASP A 283 -15.94 12.71 4.26
CA ASP A 283 -16.11 13.30 2.92
C ASP A 283 -15.59 12.35 1.83
N ASP A 284 -16.41 12.08 0.82
CA ASP A 284 -16.07 11.23 -0.31
C ASP A 284 -15.77 12.04 -1.59
N GLN A 285 -16.19 13.32 -1.62
CA GLN A 285 -16.03 14.16 -2.80
C GLN A 285 -14.55 14.47 -3.09
N HIS A 286 -13.76 14.81 -2.07
CA HIS A 286 -12.34 15.08 -2.27
C HIS A 286 -11.57 13.85 -2.81
N ALA A 287 -11.99 12.63 -2.45
CA ALA A 287 -11.40 11.42 -3.00
C ALA A 287 -11.76 11.25 -4.49
N ALA A 288 -13.00 11.58 -4.86
CA ALA A 288 -13.43 11.60 -6.25
C ALA A 288 -12.65 12.63 -7.07
N ASP A 289 -12.47 13.84 -6.56
CA ASP A 289 -11.70 14.89 -7.22
C ASP A 289 -10.23 14.47 -7.44
N ARG A 290 -9.62 13.82 -6.47
CA ARG A 290 -8.26 13.28 -6.60
C ARG A 290 -8.15 12.16 -7.62
N ARG A 291 -9.17 11.30 -7.76
CA ARG A 291 -9.20 10.27 -8.82
C ARG A 291 -9.12 10.89 -10.21
N VAL A 292 -9.84 11.98 -10.45
CA VAL A 292 -9.80 12.70 -11.76
C VAL A 292 -8.35 13.11 -12.10
N ILE A 293 -7.60 13.61 -11.13
CA ILE A 293 -6.20 14.01 -11.33
C ILE A 293 -5.33 12.78 -11.67
N PHE A 294 -5.45 11.69 -10.90
CA PHE A 294 -4.67 10.47 -11.15
C PHE A 294 -5.01 9.84 -12.51
N THR A 295 -6.30 9.84 -12.88
CA THR A 295 -6.75 9.35 -14.21
C THR A 295 -6.14 10.18 -15.34
N ALA A 296 -6.10 11.51 -15.22
CA ALA A 296 -5.48 12.37 -16.22
C ALA A 296 -3.98 12.06 -16.38
N LYS A 297 -3.23 11.98 -15.29
CA LYS A 297 -1.80 11.62 -15.30
C LYS A 297 -1.55 10.23 -15.91
N ARG A 298 -2.35 9.23 -15.54
CA ARG A 298 -2.27 7.88 -16.09
C ARG A 298 -2.50 7.87 -17.59
N SER A 299 -3.50 8.59 -18.06
CA SER A 299 -3.83 8.69 -19.49
C SER A 299 -2.68 9.28 -20.30
N VAL A 300 -2.07 10.36 -19.82
CA VAL A 300 -0.93 11.03 -20.50
C VAL A 300 0.26 10.08 -20.61
N LEU A 301 0.67 9.47 -19.50
CA LEU A 301 1.84 8.58 -19.47
C LEU A 301 1.59 7.26 -20.23
N ARG A 302 0.38 6.69 -20.15
CA ARG A 302 0.04 5.46 -20.88
C ARG A 302 0.17 5.67 -22.39
N LYS A 303 -0.29 6.80 -22.92
CA LYS A 303 -0.13 7.13 -24.34
C LYS A 303 1.33 7.22 -24.78
N ALA A 304 2.23 7.73 -23.92
CA ALA A 304 3.66 7.77 -24.22
C ALA A 304 4.22 6.36 -24.40
N PHE A 305 3.89 5.43 -23.52
CA PHE A 305 4.34 4.04 -23.64
C PHE A 305 3.70 3.31 -24.84
N GLU A 306 2.42 3.58 -25.12
CA GLU A 306 1.76 3.05 -26.33
C GLU A 306 2.45 3.53 -27.61
N GLN A 307 2.88 4.79 -27.66
CA GLN A 307 3.58 5.38 -28.80
C GLN A 307 4.90 4.67 -29.10
N VAL A 308 5.64 4.24 -28.07
CA VAL A 308 6.92 3.53 -28.21
C VAL A 308 6.74 1.99 -28.19
N GLY A 309 5.51 1.51 -28.22
CA GLY A 309 5.20 0.08 -28.29
C GLY A 309 5.51 -0.71 -27.03
N LEU A 310 5.68 -0.05 -25.87
CA LEU A 310 5.93 -0.72 -24.59
C LEU A 310 4.60 -0.99 -23.85
N PRO A 311 4.32 -2.26 -23.48
CA PRO A 311 3.07 -2.60 -22.83
C PRO A 311 3.05 -2.12 -21.37
N VAL A 312 2.00 -1.35 -21.05
CA VAL A 312 1.59 -1.06 -19.68
C VAL A 312 0.73 -2.22 -19.19
N VAL A 313 1.26 -2.98 -18.24
CA VAL A 313 0.64 -4.22 -17.76
C VAL A 313 -0.16 -3.95 -16.49
N ALA A 314 -1.33 -4.56 -16.36
CA ALA A 314 -2.24 -4.36 -15.23
C ALA A 314 -2.68 -2.89 -15.07
N SER A 315 -2.19 -2.14 -14.12
CA SER A 315 -2.31 -0.66 -13.98
C SER A 315 -3.74 -0.09 -14.14
N THR A 316 -4.76 -0.84 -13.71
CA THR A 316 -6.16 -0.42 -13.78
C THR A 316 -6.57 0.45 -12.58
N ALA A 317 -5.82 0.35 -11.49
CA ALA A 317 -6.05 1.10 -10.27
C ALA A 317 -4.73 1.44 -9.56
N ALA A 318 -4.78 1.89 -8.31
CA ALA A 318 -3.69 2.48 -7.55
C ALA A 318 -3.11 3.72 -8.27
N LEU A 319 -1.95 4.18 -7.83
CA LEU A 319 -1.25 5.31 -8.44
C LEU A 319 0.02 4.86 -9.17
N TYR A 320 -0.02 3.70 -9.83
CA TYR A 320 1.16 3.13 -10.49
C TYR A 320 0.89 2.78 -11.94
N LEU A 321 1.92 2.97 -12.76
CA LEU A 321 2.07 2.29 -14.04
C LEU A 321 3.16 1.24 -13.91
N TRP A 322 2.88 0.03 -14.40
CA TRP A 322 3.80 -1.09 -14.45
C TRP A 322 4.08 -1.43 -15.90
N VAL A 323 5.31 -1.14 -16.35
CA VAL A 323 5.65 -1.15 -17.78
C VAL A 323 6.71 -2.22 -18.05
N ALA A 324 6.46 -3.08 -19.01
CA ALA A 324 7.42 -4.09 -19.46
C ALA A 324 8.48 -3.43 -20.36
N VAL A 325 9.76 -3.52 -19.97
CA VAL A 325 10.88 -2.83 -20.65
C VAL A 325 12.06 -3.77 -20.97
N GLY A 326 11.99 -5.03 -20.54
CA GLY A 326 13.06 -6.01 -20.73
C GLY A 326 14.20 -5.87 -19.72
N ASP A 327 15.08 -4.87 -19.84
CA ASP A 327 16.12 -4.59 -18.85
C ASP A 327 15.74 -3.39 -17.97
N ASP A 328 15.14 -3.68 -16.83
CA ASP A 328 14.64 -2.70 -15.89
C ASP A 328 15.75 -1.80 -15.31
N VAL A 329 16.96 -2.31 -15.13
CA VAL A 329 18.10 -1.52 -14.59
C VAL A 329 18.65 -0.58 -15.65
N ALA A 330 18.91 -1.09 -16.86
CA ALA A 330 19.45 -0.27 -17.95
C ALA A 330 18.49 0.87 -18.29
N VAL A 331 17.18 0.59 -18.40
CA VAL A 331 16.16 1.59 -18.68
C VAL A 331 16.06 2.62 -17.53
N THR A 332 16.08 2.17 -16.27
CA THR A 332 16.04 3.10 -15.14
C THR A 332 17.25 4.06 -15.13
N ILE A 333 18.44 3.56 -15.46
CA ILE A 333 19.64 4.40 -15.53
C ILE A 333 19.55 5.37 -16.71
N LYS A 334 19.14 4.89 -17.89
CA LYS A 334 18.98 5.72 -19.09
C LYS A 334 18.01 6.89 -18.84
N LEU A 335 16.85 6.61 -18.22
CA LEU A 335 15.86 7.63 -17.87
C LEU A 335 16.38 8.61 -16.80
N LEU A 336 17.08 8.12 -15.79
CA LEU A 336 17.65 8.96 -14.74
C LEU A 336 18.67 9.98 -15.31
N GLU A 337 19.49 9.56 -16.29
CA GLU A 337 20.46 10.43 -16.97
C GLU A 337 19.80 11.54 -17.79
N GLN A 338 18.55 11.34 -18.19
CA GLN A 338 17.71 12.32 -18.90
C GLN A 338 16.72 13.07 -17.98
N GLY A 339 16.88 12.93 -16.67
CA GLY A 339 16.10 13.67 -15.66
C GLY A 339 14.76 13.03 -15.26
N VAL A 340 14.47 11.79 -15.67
CA VAL A 340 13.28 11.05 -15.26
C VAL A 340 13.67 9.92 -14.32
N VAL A 341 13.14 9.94 -13.09
CA VAL A 341 13.44 8.94 -12.06
C VAL A 341 12.29 7.95 -11.94
N VAL A 342 12.55 6.66 -12.19
CA VAL A 342 11.58 5.56 -12.06
C VAL A 342 12.11 4.50 -11.09
N SER A 343 11.27 3.53 -10.73
CA SER A 343 11.73 2.40 -9.92
C SER A 343 11.92 1.17 -10.82
N PRO A 344 13.09 0.50 -10.79
CA PRO A 344 13.24 -0.80 -11.44
C PRO A 344 12.37 -1.83 -10.74
N GLY A 345 11.75 -2.72 -11.50
CA GLY A 345 10.79 -3.67 -10.97
C GLY A 345 11.40 -4.71 -10.01
N ARG A 346 12.65 -5.10 -10.24
CA ARG A 346 13.39 -5.98 -9.31
C ARG A 346 13.49 -5.45 -7.88
N ALA A 347 13.31 -4.15 -7.67
CA ALA A 347 13.29 -3.56 -6.34
C ALA A 347 12.05 -3.96 -5.51
N PHE A 348 11.07 -4.60 -6.13
CA PHE A 348 9.85 -5.09 -5.49
C PHE A 348 9.86 -6.60 -5.24
N GLY A 349 10.97 -7.26 -5.52
CA GLY A 349 11.16 -8.70 -5.30
C GLY A 349 11.08 -9.54 -6.58
N PRO A 350 11.17 -10.87 -6.44
CA PRO A 350 11.10 -11.82 -7.55
C PRO A 350 9.86 -11.60 -8.43
N GLY A 351 10.03 -11.72 -9.75
CA GLY A 351 8.96 -11.47 -10.74
C GLY A 351 8.82 -10.00 -11.13
N GLY A 352 9.63 -9.10 -10.52
CA GLY A 352 9.69 -7.69 -10.91
C GLY A 352 10.72 -7.37 -11.99
N GLU A 353 11.62 -8.31 -12.31
CA GLU A 353 12.63 -8.13 -13.34
C GLU A 353 12.01 -7.90 -14.71
N GLY A 354 12.59 -6.99 -15.47
CA GLY A 354 12.10 -6.64 -16.81
C GLY A 354 10.98 -5.59 -16.82
N TYR A 355 10.59 -5.06 -15.66
CA TYR A 355 9.57 -4.02 -15.54
C TYR A 355 10.12 -2.76 -14.87
N ILE A 356 9.50 -1.62 -15.15
CA ILE A 356 9.67 -0.39 -14.37
C ILE A 356 8.33 0.05 -13.77
N ARG A 357 8.39 0.68 -12.58
CA ARG A 357 7.22 1.30 -11.96
C ARG A 357 7.34 2.82 -12.00
N LEU A 358 6.27 3.47 -12.49
CA LEU A 358 6.06 4.90 -12.37
C LEU A 358 4.95 5.14 -11.35
N ALA A 359 5.22 5.96 -10.32
CA ALA A 359 4.19 6.44 -9.39
C ALA A 359 3.66 7.79 -9.88
N LEU A 360 2.35 7.95 -10.01
CA LEU A 360 1.66 9.14 -10.55
C LEU A 360 1.71 10.33 -9.55
N VAL A 361 2.89 10.63 -9.02
CA VAL A 361 3.10 11.66 -8.00
C VAL A 361 3.51 13.03 -8.54
N PRO A 362 4.25 13.16 -9.68
CA PRO A 362 4.49 14.45 -10.31
C PRO A 362 3.18 15.14 -10.70
N THR A 363 3.21 16.46 -10.86
CA THR A 363 2.04 17.21 -11.35
C THR A 363 1.67 16.76 -12.77
N LEU A 364 0.47 17.10 -13.24
CA LEU A 364 0.07 16.79 -14.62
C LEU A 364 1.02 17.43 -15.64
N GLU A 365 1.42 18.69 -15.41
CA GLU A 365 2.39 19.40 -16.24
C GLU A 365 3.77 18.69 -16.24
N GLU A 366 4.26 18.25 -15.09
CA GLU A 366 5.50 17.46 -15.02
C GLU A 366 5.36 16.11 -15.76
N CYS A 367 4.18 15.46 -15.70
CA CYS A 367 3.92 14.26 -16.49
C CYS A 367 3.96 14.52 -17.99
N GLU A 368 3.40 15.65 -18.45
CA GLU A 368 3.44 16.06 -19.86
C GLU A 368 4.88 16.31 -20.32
N VAL A 369 5.69 17.00 -19.52
CA VAL A 369 7.12 17.18 -19.80
C VAL A 369 7.88 15.86 -19.86
N ALA A 370 7.56 14.91 -18.97
CA ALA A 370 8.21 13.60 -18.95
C ALA A 370 7.89 12.74 -20.18
N VAL A 371 6.75 12.97 -20.87
CA VAL A 371 6.37 12.25 -22.11
C VAL A 371 7.45 12.38 -23.18
N ASP A 372 7.95 13.58 -23.43
CA ASP A 372 8.96 13.81 -24.46
C ASP A 372 10.24 13.00 -24.16
N VAL A 373 10.68 13.00 -22.89
CA VAL A 373 11.85 12.22 -22.46
C VAL A 373 11.60 10.72 -22.57
N LEU A 374 10.41 10.25 -22.15
CA LEU A 374 10.05 8.83 -22.23
C LEU A 374 10.05 8.34 -23.68
N VAL A 375 9.43 9.10 -24.60
CA VAL A 375 9.37 8.75 -26.01
C VAL A 375 10.77 8.76 -26.62
N GLU A 376 11.55 9.85 -26.45
CA GLU A 376 12.89 9.96 -27.00
C GLU A 376 13.85 8.86 -26.50
N CYS A 377 13.74 8.50 -25.22
CA CYS A 377 14.60 7.47 -24.63
C CYS A 377 14.20 6.03 -24.96
N LEU A 378 12.93 5.77 -25.27
CA LEU A 378 12.41 4.40 -25.33
C LEU A 378 11.96 3.98 -26.74
N ASP A 379 12.05 4.87 -27.76
CA ASP A 379 11.70 4.61 -29.16
C ASP A 379 12.77 3.78 -29.91
N GLU A 380 13.77 3.25 -29.22
CA GLU A 380 14.84 2.38 -29.77
C GLU A 380 14.53 0.89 -29.51
#